data_6adc47d9be753a065b78a7df3efa8696
#
_entry.id   6adc47d9be753a065b78a7df3efa8696
#
_cell.length_a   1.000
_cell.length_b   1.000
_cell.length_c   1.000
_cell.angle_alpha   90.00
_cell.angle_beta   90.00
_cell.angle_gamma   90.00
#
_symmetry.space_group_name_H-M   'P 1'
#
loop_
_entity.id
_entity.type
_entity.pdbx_description
1 polymer ?
#
loop_
_entity_poly.entity_id
_entity_poly.type
_entity_poly.pdbx_seq_one_letter_code
_entity_poly.pdbx_strand_id
1 'polypeptide(L)'
;MNLLSNALSRLAVREPEEGPEKFPVRVKALAERDRRRLLMHFLGLNESDRLLRFGTVLPDELVTRYVQMLNFARDTVFGVYDNRFKLMGVGHLAFAPREALPVVRDATTKERVAEFGVSVSAEARGMGIGTKLFQRAAIHCRNADVDTLYMHCLSSNRTMMHIAKKSGMAIERSYGEADAYLKLDPASPGTVMREAVEEQVAMLDYTLKANTRAATKWLANLTKES
;
A
#
# COMPACT_ATOMS: atom_id res chain seq x y z
N MET A 1 -31.43 30.65 -41.32
CA MET A 1 -31.72 29.96 -40.05
C MET A 1 -30.60 28.91 -39.83
N ASN A 2 -29.53 29.19 -39.09
CA ASN A 2 -28.60 28.18 -38.52
C ASN A 2 -27.29 28.78 -37.95
N LEU A 3 -27.27 30.08 -37.62
CA LEU A 3 -26.08 30.70 -36.99
C LEU A 3 -26.17 30.70 -35.43
N LEU A 4 -27.35 30.54 -34.85
CA LEU A 4 -27.55 30.54 -33.40
C LEU A 4 -27.36 29.14 -32.76
N SER A 5 -27.52 28.07 -33.53
CA SER A 5 -27.32 26.67 -33.02
C SER A 5 -25.83 26.34 -32.82
N ASN A 6 -24.92 26.98 -33.60
CA ASN A 6 -23.48 26.73 -33.50
C ASN A 6 -22.78 27.56 -32.41
N ALA A 7 -23.45 28.55 -31.85
CA ALA A 7 -22.90 29.35 -30.74
C ALA A 7 -23.17 28.72 -29.37
N LEU A 8 -24.27 28.00 -29.23
CA LEU A 8 -24.65 27.33 -27.95
C LEU A 8 -23.87 26.03 -27.67
N SER A 9 -23.37 25.37 -28.73
CA SER A 9 -22.50 24.17 -28.51
C SER A 9 -21.07 24.51 -28.10
N ARG A 10 -20.66 25.76 -28.16
CA ARG A 10 -19.32 26.22 -27.69
C ARG A 10 -19.31 26.72 -26.25
N LEU A 11 -20.47 26.79 -25.60
CA LEU A 11 -20.61 27.15 -24.18
C LEU A 11 -20.89 25.93 -23.28
N ALA A 12 -20.65 24.74 -23.77
CA ALA A 12 -20.48 23.57 -22.87
C ALA A 12 -19.28 23.90 -21.99
N VAL A 13 -19.55 24.45 -20.82
CA VAL A 13 -18.61 24.53 -19.71
C VAL A 13 -18.07 23.12 -19.52
N ARG A 14 -16.82 22.89 -19.96
CA ARG A 14 -16.10 21.70 -19.54
C ARG A 14 -16.11 21.74 -18.02
N GLU A 15 -16.88 20.87 -17.40
CA GLU A 15 -16.70 20.62 -15.99
C GLU A 15 -15.20 20.32 -15.82
N PRO A 16 -14.51 20.99 -14.88
CA PRO A 16 -13.12 20.68 -14.63
C PRO A 16 -13.08 19.20 -14.29
N GLU A 17 -12.29 18.42 -15.05
CA GLU A 17 -11.94 17.06 -14.65
C GLU A 17 -11.32 17.21 -13.26
N GLU A 18 -12.11 16.98 -12.22
CA GLU A 18 -11.62 16.94 -10.85
C GLU A 18 -10.55 15.87 -10.81
N GLY A 19 -9.30 16.33 -10.76
CA GLY A 19 -8.19 15.42 -10.51
C GLY A 19 -8.46 14.62 -9.23
N PRO A 20 -7.81 13.47 -9.02
CA PRO A 20 -8.11 12.60 -7.91
C PRO A 20 -8.14 13.39 -6.59
N GLU A 21 -9.25 13.27 -5.86
CA GLU A 21 -9.47 13.95 -4.58
C GLU A 21 -8.27 13.69 -3.66
N LYS A 22 -7.53 14.73 -3.32
CA LYS A 22 -6.35 14.63 -2.45
C LYS A 22 -6.81 14.40 -1.01
N PHE A 23 -6.27 13.38 -0.38
CA PHE A 23 -6.50 13.08 1.03
C PHE A 23 -5.16 12.92 1.77
N PRO A 24 -5.13 13.14 3.10
CA PRO A 24 -3.90 12.96 3.86
C PRO A 24 -3.47 11.48 3.87
N VAL A 25 -2.22 11.23 3.44
CA VAL A 25 -1.66 9.88 3.43
C VAL A 25 -1.28 9.47 4.86
N ARG A 26 -2.17 8.74 5.54
CA ARG A 26 -1.99 8.17 6.87
C ARG A 26 -1.83 6.65 6.74
N VAL A 27 -0.71 6.14 7.21
CA VAL A 27 -0.40 4.69 7.14
C VAL A 27 -0.78 4.05 8.47
N LYS A 28 -1.75 3.12 8.43
CA LYS A 28 -2.26 2.38 9.58
C LYS A 28 -1.82 0.92 9.50
N ALA A 29 -1.44 0.31 10.61
CA ALA A 29 -1.33 -1.13 10.72
C ALA A 29 -2.74 -1.77 10.65
N LEU A 30 -2.93 -2.67 9.67
CA LEU A 30 -4.17 -3.40 9.47
C LEU A 30 -4.26 -4.61 10.41
N ALA A 31 -5.47 -5.02 10.72
CA ALA A 31 -5.76 -6.16 11.56
C ALA A 31 -6.78 -7.09 10.87
N GLU A 32 -7.12 -8.20 11.51
CA GLU A 32 -8.07 -9.19 10.99
C GLU A 32 -9.40 -8.57 10.52
N ARG A 33 -9.92 -7.58 11.26
CA ARG A 33 -11.14 -6.84 10.89
C ARG A 33 -11.06 -6.08 9.55
N ASP A 34 -9.86 -5.86 9.04
CA ASP A 34 -9.61 -5.16 7.77
C ASP A 34 -9.50 -6.12 6.59
N ARG A 35 -9.48 -7.46 6.81
CA ARG A 35 -9.28 -8.51 5.79
C ARG A 35 -10.24 -8.37 4.60
N ARG A 36 -11.52 -8.07 4.85
CA ARG A 36 -12.49 -7.86 3.76
C ARG A 36 -12.11 -6.68 2.87
N ARG A 37 -11.62 -5.58 3.44
CA ARG A 37 -11.20 -4.40 2.66
C ARG A 37 -9.92 -4.68 1.89
N LEU A 38 -9.04 -5.45 2.51
CA LEU A 38 -7.82 -5.93 1.89
C LEU A 38 -8.13 -6.78 0.65
N LEU A 39 -9.08 -7.71 0.77
CA LEU A 39 -9.56 -8.50 -0.38
C LEU A 39 -10.12 -7.60 -1.49
N MET A 40 -10.98 -6.65 -1.16
CA MET A 40 -11.54 -5.72 -2.15
C MET A 40 -10.47 -4.87 -2.83
N HIS A 41 -9.42 -4.47 -2.11
CA HIS A 41 -8.28 -3.74 -2.69
C HIS A 41 -7.56 -4.59 -3.75
N PHE A 42 -7.19 -5.83 -3.41
CA PHE A 42 -6.46 -6.70 -4.34
C PHE A 42 -7.31 -7.18 -5.53
N LEU A 43 -8.59 -7.48 -5.33
CA LEU A 43 -9.52 -7.81 -6.42
C LEU A 43 -9.75 -6.62 -7.36
N GLY A 44 -9.67 -5.38 -6.85
CA GLY A 44 -9.76 -4.16 -7.64
C GLY A 44 -8.51 -3.82 -8.46
N LEU A 45 -7.40 -4.56 -8.30
CA LEU A 45 -6.22 -4.40 -9.14
C LEU A 45 -6.48 -4.97 -10.54
N ASN A 46 -6.13 -4.20 -11.58
CA ASN A 46 -6.14 -4.70 -12.95
C ASN A 46 -5.00 -5.71 -13.20
N GLU A 47 -5.00 -6.37 -14.34
CA GLU A 47 -4.01 -7.40 -14.69
C GLU A 47 -2.56 -6.89 -14.63
N SER A 48 -2.31 -5.69 -15.14
CA SER A 48 -0.98 -5.08 -15.09
C SER A 48 -0.52 -4.84 -13.65
N ASP A 49 -1.42 -4.41 -12.77
CA ASP A 49 -1.11 -4.19 -11.36
C ASP A 49 -0.90 -5.48 -10.59
N ARG A 50 -1.68 -6.53 -10.92
CA ARG A 50 -1.46 -7.88 -10.37
C ARG A 50 -0.11 -8.43 -10.80
N LEU A 51 0.24 -8.28 -12.07
CA LEU A 51 1.55 -8.67 -12.58
C LEU A 51 2.68 -7.96 -11.82
N LEU A 52 2.59 -6.65 -11.66
CA LEU A 52 3.60 -5.88 -10.92
C LEU A 52 3.66 -6.21 -9.43
N ARG A 53 2.53 -6.63 -8.82
CA ARG A 53 2.46 -6.93 -7.37
C ARG A 53 2.88 -8.35 -7.05
N PHE A 54 2.53 -9.32 -7.90
CA PHE A 54 2.68 -10.75 -7.63
C PHE A 54 3.70 -11.45 -8.56
N GLY A 55 4.29 -10.72 -9.51
CA GLY A 55 5.16 -11.30 -10.55
C GLY A 55 4.39 -12.04 -11.65
N THR A 56 3.08 -12.24 -11.45
CA THR A 56 2.17 -12.90 -12.41
C THR A 56 0.77 -12.34 -12.32
N VAL A 57 -0.05 -12.55 -13.37
CA VAL A 57 -1.47 -12.17 -13.35
C VAL A 57 -2.26 -13.23 -12.59
N LEU A 58 -2.46 -13.02 -11.29
CA LEU A 58 -3.24 -13.93 -10.46
C LEU A 58 -4.75 -13.81 -10.77
N PRO A 59 -5.47 -14.94 -10.98
CA PRO A 59 -6.93 -14.95 -11.02
C PRO A 59 -7.54 -14.65 -9.64
N ASP A 60 -8.82 -14.28 -9.61
CA ASP A 60 -9.53 -13.84 -8.40
C ASP A 60 -9.51 -14.89 -7.28
N GLU A 61 -9.56 -16.16 -7.62
CA GLU A 61 -9.50 -17.27 -6.65
C GLU A 61 -8.16 -17.31 -5.91
N LEU A 62 -7.05 -17.11 -6.63
CA LEU A 62 -5.72 -17.09 -6.03
C LEU A 62 -5.47 -15.81 -5.24
N VAL A 63 -5.98 -14.66 -5.70
CA VAL A 63 -5.99 -13.40 -4.93
C VAL A 63 -6.76 -13.59 -3.63
N THR A 64 -7.94 -14.23 -3.68
CA THR A 64 -8.75 -14.51 -2.50
C THR A 64 -8.02 -15.42 -1.54
N ARG A 65 -7.40 -16.49 -2.04
CA ARG A 65 -6.61 -17.42 -1.24
C ARG A 65 -5.41 -16.72 -0.59
N TYR A 66 -4.68 -15.89 -1.34
CA TYR A 66 -3.57 -15.09 -0.80
C TYR A 66 -4.03 -14.26 0.41
N VAL A 67 -5.14 -13.53 0.29
CA VAL A 67 -5.66 -12.70 1.38
C VAL A 67 -6.13 -13.55 2.57
N GLN A 68 -6.75 -14.70 2.34
CA GLN A 68 -7.17 -15.62 3.40
C GLN A 68 -5.98 -16.19 4.17
N MET A 69 -4.85 -16.45 3.50
CA MET A 69 -3.65 -17.02 4.10
C MET A 69 -2.77 -15.99 4.84
N LEU A 70 -3.05 -14.68 4.72
CA LEU A 70 -2.31 -13.66 5.46
C LEU A 70 -2.43 -13.90 6.97
N ASN A 71 -1.31 -13.93 7.65
CA ASN A 71 -1.23 -14.15 9.09
C ASN A 71 -0.84 -12.85 9.81
N PHE A 72 -1.83 -12.11 10.31
CA PHE A 72 -1.62 -10.84 11.02
C PHE A 72 -0.89 -10.98 12.37
N ALA A 73 -0.72 -12.20 12.89
CA ALA A 73 0.10 -12.42 14.08
C ALA A 73 1.59 -12.55 13.76
N ARG A 74 1.92 -12.96 12.52
CA ARG A 74 3.29 -13.11 12.04
C ARG A 74 3.73 -11.95 11.17
N ASP A 75 2.88 -11.56 10.23
CA ASP A 75 3.18 -10.56 9.21
C ASP A 75 2.57 -9.22 9.61
N THR A 76 3.18 -8.13 9.18
CA THR A 76 2.62 -6.79 9.37
C THR A 76 2.07 -6.27 8.05
N VAL A 77 0.79 -5.91 8.04
CA VAL A 77 0.14 -5.33 6.87
C VAL A 77 -0.22 -3.89 7.16
N PHE A 78 0.22 -2.97 6.30
CA PHE A 78 -0.11 -1.56 6.38
C PHE A 78 -1.12 -1.17 5.32
N GLY A 79 -1.94 -0.17 5.63
CA GLY A 79 -2.94 0.35 4.71
C GLY A 79 -3.10 1.86 4.77
N VAL A 80 -3.52 2.43 3.63
CA VAL A 80 -3.89 3.84 3.51
C VAL A 80 -5.33 3.92 3.03
N TYR A 81 -6.17 4.66 3.76
CA TYR A 81 -7.59 4.86 3.44
C TYR A 81 -7.84 6.27 2.91
N ASP A 82 -8.69 6.37 1.89
CA ASP A 82 -9.23 7.65 1.42
C ASP A 82 -10.29 8.22 2.38
N ASN A 83 -10.86 9.37 2.04
CA ASN A 83 -11.92 10.02 2.83
C ASN A 83 -13.24 9.25 2.80
N ARG A 84 -13.46 8.36 1.82
CA ARG A 84 -14.64 7.50 1.70
C ARG A 84 -14.45 6.15 2.39
N PHE A 85 -13.36 6.00 3.15
CA PHE A 85 -12.99 4.77 3.84
C PHE A 85 -12.77 3.57 2.90
N LYS A 86 -12.24 3.84 1.70
CA LYS A 86 -11.76 2.83 0.74
C LYS A 86 -10.25 2.64 0.95
N LEU A 87 -9.77 1.41 0.90
CA LEU A 87 -8.35 1.08 1.02
C LEU A 87 -7.66 1.34 -0.31
N MET A 88 -6.80 2.37 -0.35
CA MET A 88 -6.16 2.88 -1.56
C MET A 88 -4.75 2.35 -1.78
N GLY A 89 -4.07 1.96 -0.72
CA GLY A 89 -2.74 1.38 -0.78
C GLY A 89 -2.51 0.38 0.32
N VAL A 90 -1.74 -0.66 0.01
CA VAL A 90 -1.39 -1.75 0.92
C VAL A 90 0.10 -2.01 0.85
N GLY A 91 0.76 -2.07 2.00
CA GLY A 91 2.09 -2.59 2.18
C GLY A 91 2.04 -3.88 3.00
N HIS A 92 2.60 -4.95 2.52
CA HIS A 92 2.73 -6.21 3.25
C HIS A 92 4.20 -6.44 3.60
N LEU A 93 4.47 -6.65 4.85
CA LEU A 93 5.76 -6.96 5.42
C LEU A 93 5.72 -8.40 5.94
N ALA A 94 6.31 -9.30 5.17
CA ALA A 94 6.40 -10.71 5.50
C ALA A 94 7.74 -11.00 6.21
N PHE A 95 7.68 -11.55 7.41
CA PHE A 95 8.86 -11.98 8.14
C PHE A 95 9.16 -13.43 7.74
N ALA A 96 10.23 -13.61 6.96
CA ALA A 96 10.60 -14.93 6.51
C ALA A 96 11.23 -15.75 7.66
N PRO A 97 10.92 -17.06 7.72
CA PRO A 97 11.76 -17.98 8.50
C PRO A 97 13.18 -17.95 7.90
N ARG A 98 14.20 -17.99 8.74
CA ARG A 98 15.62 -17.87 8.38
C ARG A 98 16.09 -18.79 7.23
N GLU A 99 15.33 -19.85 6.97
CA GLU A 99 15.66 -20.93 6.02
C GLU A 99 15.13 -20.69 4.60
N ALA A 100 14.27 -19.70 4.40
CA ALA A 100 13.50 -19.53 3.15
C ALA A 100 13.99 -18.38 2.24
N LEU A 101 15.01 -17.63 2.65
CA LEU A 101 15.50 -16.50 1.86
C LEU A 101 16.69 -16.89 0.99
N PRO A 102 16.80 -16.32 -0.22
CA PRO A 102 18.04 -16.45 -1.00
C PRO A 102 19.20 -16.02 -0.12
N VAL A 103 20.20 -16.89 -0.01
CA VAL A 103 21.40 -16.64 0.79
C VAL A 103 22.04 -15.35 0.26
N VAL A 104 21.87 -14.26 0.99
CA VAL A 104 22.73 -13.09 0.82
C VAL A 104 24.13 -13.58 1.14
N ARG A 105 25.02 -13.59 0.13
CA ARG A 105 26.33 -14.28 0.14
C ARG A 105 27.26 -13.91 1.30
N ASP A 106 26.85 -12.97 2.17
CA ASP A 106 27.66 -12.47 3.29
C ASP A 106 26.88 -12.38 4.63
N ALA A 107 25.65 -12.97 4.69
CA ALA A 107 24.87 -12.92 5.93
C ALA A 107 25.41 -13.93 6.93
N THR A 108 25.89 -13.43 8.06
CA THR A 108 26.11 -14.26 9.23
C THR A 108 24.80 -14.91 9.65
N THR A 109 24.82 -16.15 10.11
CA THR A 109 23.70 -17.09 10.39
C THR A 109 22.58 -16.53 11.31
N LYS A 110 22.58 -15.26 11.66
CA LYS A 110 21.62 -14.61 12.59
C LYS A 110 20.83 -13.46 12.00
N GLU A 111 21.04 -13.10 10.72
CA GLU A 111 20.39 -11.94 10.10
C GLU A 111 18.86 -12.15 9.99
N ARG A 112 18.09 -11.18 10.51
CA ARG A 112 16.63 -11.14 10.40
C ARG A 112 16.27 -10.32 9.17
N VAL A 113 15.53 -10.93 8.26
CA VAL A 113 15.12 -10.30 7.01
C VAL A 113 13.60 -10.24 6.93
N ALA A 114 13.08 -9.12 6.44
CA ALA A 114 11.66 -8.98 6.13
C ALA A 114 11.50 -8.58 4.67
N GLU A 115 10.55 -9.21 3.98
CA GLU A 115 10.19 -8.89 2.60
C GLU A 115 9.05 -7.88 2.57
N PHE A 116 9.21 -6.84 1.75
CA PHE A 116 8.20 -5.80 1.57
C PHE A 116 7.59 -5.83 0.17
N GLY A 117 6.27 -6.04 0.11
CA GLY A 117 5.48 -5.90 -1.10
C GLY A 117 4.45 -4.77 -0.96
N VAL A 118 4.23 -4.01 -2.04
CA VAL A 118 3.30 -2.88 -2.05
C VAL A 118 2.39 -2.88 -3.26
N SER A 119 1.15 -2.41 -3.09
CA SER A 119 0.22 -2.10 -4.16
C SER A 119 -0.52 -0.79 -3.88
N VAL A 120 -0.82 -0.03 -4.92
CA VAL A 120 -1.58 1.23 -4.84
C VAL A 120 -2.62 1.25 -5.95
N SER A 121 -3.88 1.51 -5.59
CA SER A 121 -4.98 1.66 -6.55
C SER A 121 -4.67 2.72 -7.61
N ALA A 122 -5.11 2.50 -8.84
CA ALA A 122 -4.78 3.36 -9.98
C ALA A 122 -5.13 4.83 -9.71
N GLU A 123 -6.31 5.09 -9.14
CA GLU A 123 -6.81 6.44 -8.80
C GLU A 123 -5.99 7.17 -7.72
N ALA A 124 -5.16 6.46 -6.95
CA ALA A 124 -4.34 7.05 -5.89
C ALA A 124 -2.83 7.12 -6.22
N ARG A 125 -2.48 6.84 -7.48
CA ARG A 125 -1.08 6.95 -7.93
C ARG A 125 -0.62 8.40 -7.94
N GLY A 126 0.67 8.61 -7.81
CA GLY A 126 1.25 9.96 -7.75
C GLY A 126 1.11 10.67 -6.40
N MET A 127 0.31 10.16 -5.46
CA MET A 127 0.11 10.74 -4.12
C MET A 127 1.21 10.38 -3.11
N GLY A 128 2.25 9.65 -3.51
CA GLY A 128 3.34 9.25 -2.63
C GLY A 128 3.01 8.11 -1.65
N ILE A 129 1.87 7.43 -1.82
CA ILE A 129 1.39 6.36 -0.93
C ILE A 129 2.43 5.23 -0.81
N GLY A 130 2.95 4.73 -1.94
CA GLY A 130 3.96 3.66 -1.93
C GLY A 130 5.21 4.03 -1.14
N THR A 131 5.70 5.26 -1.29
CA THR A 131 6.86 5.77 -0.53
C THR A 131 6.56 5.86 0.97
N LYS A 132 5.37 6.31 1.35
CA LYS A 132 4.94 6.38 2.75
C LYS A 132 4.79 5.00 3.39
N LEU A 133 4.21 4.05 2.65
CA LEU A 133 4.11 2.65 3.09
C LEU A 133 5.49 2.03 3.31
N PHE A 134 6.43 2.25 2.39
CA PHE A 134 7.81 1.80 2.54
C PHE A 134 8.50 2.43 3.75
N GLN A 135 8.40 3.75 3.93
CA GLN A 135 8.99 4.45 5.09
C GLN A 135 8.46 3.92 6.41
N ARG A 136 7.14 3.65 6.48
CA ARG A 136 6.51 3.06 7.68
C ARG A 136 7.01 1.65 7.94
N ALA A 137 7.13 0.82 6.87
CA ALA A 137 7.66 -0.52 6.97
C ALA A 137 9.12 -0.53 7.44
N ALA A 138 9.97 0.37 6.92
CA ALA A 138 11.36 0.47 7.32
C ALA A 138 11.53 0.88 8.81
N ILE A 139 10.71 1.81 9.31
CA ILE A 139 10.69 2.18 10.74
C ILE A 139 10.26 0.99 11.59
N HIS A 140 9.19 0.30 11.19
CA HIS A 140 8.69 -0.87 11.90
C HIS A 140 9.73 -2.00 11.95
N CYS A 141 10.41 -2.28 10.83
CA CYS A 141 11.49 -3.26 10.78
C CYS A 141 12.61 -2.94 11.77
N ARG A 142 13.06 -1.67 11.84
CA ARG A 142 14.06 -1.24 12.81
C ARG A 142 13.62 -1.51 14.26
N ASN A 143 12.37 -1.16 14.57
CA ASN A 143 11.82 -1.32 15.92
C ASN A 143 11.50 -2.78 16.27
N ALA A 144 11.41 -3.66 15.26
CA ALA A 144 11.22 -5.11 15.39
C ALA A 144 12.54 -5.90 15.28
N ASP A 145 13.70 -5.24 15.39
CA ASP A 145 15.04 -5.84 15.32
C ASP A 145 15.27 -6.63 14.01
N VAL A 146 14.79 -6.09 12.88
CA VAL A 146 15.07 -6.61 11.54
C VAL A 146 16.31 -5.93 11.00
N ASP A 147 17.27 -6.72 10.53
CA ASP A 147 18.57 -6.24 10.04
C ASP A 147 18.49 -5.77 8.58
N THR A 148 17.68 -6.47 7.77
CA THR A 148 17.57 -6.18 6.33
C THR A 148 16.12 -6.17 5.88
N LEU A 149 15.73 -5.08 5.22
CA LEU A 149 14.48 -4.96 4.49
C LEU A 149 14.75 -5.32 3.02
N TYR A 150 14.04 -6.33 2.52
CA TYR A 150 14.16 -6.89 1.19
C TYR A 150 12.95 -6.54 0.34
N MET A 151 13.16 -6.31 -0.95
CA MET A 151 12.10 -6.16 -1.95
C MET A 151 12.46 -6.95 -3.20
N HIS A 152 11.50 -7.73 -3.70
CA HIS A 152 11.57 -8.37 -5.00
C HIS A 152 10.53 -7.79 -5.94
N CYS A 153 10.90 -7.48 -7.19
CA CYS A 153 9.98 -6.98 -8.20
C CYS A 153 10.49 -7.22 -9.61
N LEU A 154 9.60 -7.11 -10.58
CA LEU A 154 10.02 -7.04 -11.99
C LEU A 154 10.88 -5.78 -12.21
N SER A 155 11.96 -5.88 -12.95
CA SER A 155 12.87 -4.75 -13.27
C SER A 155 12.15 -3.65 -14.07
N SER A 156 11.05 -3.99 -14.74
CA SER A 156 10.13 -3.05 -15.42
C SER A 156 9.24 -2.26 -14.47
N ASN A 157 9.14 -2.64 -13.19
CA ASN A 157 8.35 -1.93 -12.19
C ASN A 157 9.03 -0.62 -11.78
N ARG A 158 8.83 0.43 -12.59
CA ARG A 158 9.46 1.75 -12.40
C ARG A 158 9.16 2.35 -11.04
N THR A 159 7.97 2.13 -10.51
CA THR A 159 7.56 2.67 -9.21
C THR A 159 8.35 2.03 -8.07
N MET A 160 8.46 0.70 -8.05
CA MET A 160 9.27 -0.01 -7.05
C MET A 160 10.74 0.34 -7.17
N MET A 161 11.28 0.41 -8.39
CA MET A 161 12.65 0.83 -8.65
C MET A 161 12.93 2.26 -8.19
N HIS A 162 11.96 3.18 -8.32
CA HIS A 162 12.08 4.54 -7.80
C HIS A 162 12.10 4.56 -6.26
N ILE A 163 11.21 3.79 -5.62
CA ILE A 163 11.18 3.68 -4.14
C ILE A 163 12.51 3.12 -3.64
N ALA A 164 13.00 2.03 -4.23
CA ALA A 164 14.27 1.41 -3.86
C ALA A 164 15.44 2.40 -3.96
N LYS A 165 15.60 3.07 -5.10
CA LYS A 165 16.66 4.07 -5.30
C LYS A 165 16.56 5.24 -4.31
N LYS A 166 15.37 5.80 -4.14
CA LYS A 166 15.14 6.94 -3.23
C LYS A 166 15.42 6.57 -1.77
N SER A 167 15.25 5.30 -1.42
CA SER A 167 15.48 4.78 -0.07
C SER A 167 16.92 4.29 0.16
N GLY A 168 17.80 4.42 -0.83
CA GLY A 168 19.21 4.01 -0.72
C GLY A 168 19.43 2.50 -0.68
N MET A 169 18.49 1.71 -1.24
CA MET A 169 18.64 0.26 -1.31
C MET A 169 19.72 -0.13 -2.31
N ALA A 170 20.50 -1.16 -1.98
CA ALA A 170 21.35 -1.86 -2.94
C ALA A 170 20.45 -2.67 -3.89
N ILE A 171 20.62 -2.49 -5.21
CA ILE A 171 19.73 -3.08 -6.22
C ILE A 171 20.55 -4.01 -7.12
N GLU A 172 20.14 -5.27 -7.17
CA GLU A 172 20.66 -6.28 -8.08
C GLU A 172 19.60 -6.59 -9.14
N ARG A 173 20.02 -6.76 -10.40
CA ARG A 173 19.11 -7.08 -11.50
C ARG A 173 19.56 -8.34 -12.19
N SER A 174 18.61 -9.24 -12.43
CA SER A 174 18.88 -10.51 -13.12
C SER A 174 17.64 -10.98 -13.89
N TYR A 175 17.80 -11.35 -15.13
CA TYR A 175 16.76 -12.01 -15.96
C TYR A 175 15.38 -11.33 -15.97
N GLY A 176 15.33 -9.99 -15.91
CA GLY A 176 14.07 -9.23 -15.93
C GLY A 176 13.47 -8.98 -14.56
N GLU A 177 14.09 -9.44 -13.49
CA GLU A 177 13.75 -9.21 -12.09
C GLU A 177 14.74 -8.26 -11.43
N ALA A 178 14.37 -7.73 -10.28
CA ALA A 178 15.21 -6.89 -9.45
C ALA A 178 15.01 -7.21 -7.99
N ASP A 179 16.11 -7.45 -7.30
CA ASP A 179 16.21 -7.60 -5.86
C ASP A 179 16.78 -6.33 -5.24
N ALA A 180 16.20 -5.85 -4.19
CA ALA A 180 16.67 -4.66 -3.51
C ALA A 180 16.76 -4.90 -2.00
N TYR A 181 17.89 -4.48 -1.41
CA TYR A 181 18.23 -4.72 -0.02
C TYR A 181 18.54 -3.40 0.68
N LEU A 182 17.94 -3.19 1.86
CA LEU A 182 18.23 -2.07 2.73
C LEU A 182 18.70 -2.60 4.08
N LYS A 183 19.97 -2.38 4.39
CA LYS A 183 20.48 -2.59 5.76
C LYS A 183 19.89 -1.52 6.67
N LEU A 184 19.36 -1.95 7.80
CA LEU A 184 18.67 -1.08 8.74
C LEU A 184 19.55 -0.83 9.96
N ASP A 185 19.60 0.44 10.39
CA ASP A 185 20.17 0.76 11.68
C ASP A 185 19.29 0.21 12.82
N PRO A 186 19.83 -0.12 13.96
CA PRO A 186 19.07 -0.53 15.14
C PRO A 186 17.99 0.46 15.55
N ALA A 187 17.00 -0.02 16.30
CA ALA A 187 15.99 0.83 16.91
C ALA A 187 16.62 1.96 17.75
N SER A 188 15.98 3.11 17.71
CA SER A 188 16.34 4.25 18.56
C SER A 188 15.10 4.76 19.29
N PRO A 189 15.23 5.47 20.42
CA PRO A 189 14.08 6.09 21.08
C PRO A 189 13.27 6.98 20.12
N GLY A 190 13.94 7.67 19.19
CA GLY A 190 13.31 8.50 18.17
C GLY A 190 12.46 7.68 17.17
N THR A 191 12.94 6.52 16.72
CA THR A 191 12.16 5.66 15.80
C THR A 191 10.97 5.03 16.49
N VAL A 192 11.10 4.59 17.73
CA VAL A 192 10.00 4.05 18.55
C VAL A 192 8.92 5.11 18.80
N MET A 193 9.33 6.31 19.23
CA MET A 193 8.40 7.42 19.44
C MET A 193 7.68 7.82 18.15
N ARG A 194 8.42 7.92 17.05
CA ARG A 194 7.85 8.25 15.74
C ARG A 194 6.81 7.23 15.31
N GLU A 195 7.10 5.94 15.45
CA GLU A 195 6.16 4.87 15.12
C GLU A 195 4.88 4.98 15.97
N ALA A 196 5.01 5.18 17.26
CA ALA A 196 3.90 5.32 18.17
C ALA A 196 3.00 6.50 17.80
N VAL A 197 3.58 7.67 17.51
CA VAL A 197 2.84 8.87 17.10
C VAL A 197 2.14 8.66 15.75
N GLU A 198 2.83 8.12 14.76
CA GLU A 198 2.26 7.85 13.44
C GLU A 198 1.07 6.88 13.55
N GLU A 199 1.17 5.83 14.38
CA GLU A 199 0.07 4.87 14.60
C GLU A 199 -1.13 5.51 15.30
N GLN A 200 -0.90 6.35 16.34
CA GLN A 200 -1.98 7.06 17.03
C GLN A 200 -2.74 7.99 16.08
N VAL A 201 -2.03 8.78 15.29
CA VAL A 201 -2.63 9.69 14.30
C VAL A 201 -3.40 8.91 13.24
N ALA A 202 -2.86 7.79 12.76
CA ALA A 202 -3.52 6.94 11.77
C ALA A 202 -4.78 6.26 12.36
N MET A 203 -4.74 5.86 13.62
CA MET A 203 -5.89 5.25 14.30
C MET A 203 -7.03 6.27 14.50
N LEU A 204 -6.72 7.51 14.86
CA LEU A 204 -7.71 8.58 14.97
C LEU A 204 -8.37 8.87 13.61
N ASP A 205 -7.57 9.03 12.55
CA ASP A 205 -8.07 9.23 11.19
C ASP A 205 -8.97 8.06 10.72
N TYR A 206 -8.53 6.83 10.97
CA TYR A 206 -9.30 5.61 10.67
C TYR A 206 -10.66 5.62 11.38
N THR A 207 -10.67 5.94 12.67
CA THR A 207 -11.89 5.94 13.48
C THR A 207 -12.87 7.01 13.00
N LEU A 208 -12.38 8.21 12.69
CA LEU A 208 -13.20 9.28 12.13
C LEU A 208 -13.82 8.87 10.80
N LYS A 209 -13.03 8.36 9.87
CA LYS A 209 -13.51 7.89 8.55
C LYS A 209 -14.51 6.74 8.67
N ALA A 210 -14.28 5.80 9.58
CA ALA A 210 -15.19 4.68 9.83
C ALA A 210 -16.55 5.17 10.36
N ASN A 211 -16.55 6.08 11.32
CA ASN A 211 -17.76 6.65 11.93
C ASN A 211 -18.53 7.49 10.91
N THR A 212 -17.86 8.33 10.13
CA THR A 212 -18.50 9.11 9.06
C THR A 212 -19.19 8.21 8.05
N ARG A 213 -18.50 7.14 7.59
CA ARG A 213 -19.11 6.16 6.69
C ARG A 213 -20.32 5.45 7.30
N ALA A 214 -20.25 5.08 8.58
CA ALA A 214 -21.36 4.44 9.26
C ALA A 214 -22.58 5.38 9.36
N ALA A 215 -22.37 6.65 9.73
CA ALA A 215 -23.41 7.66 9.78
C ALA A 215 -24.04 7.92 8.41
N THR A 216 -23.25 8.06 7.35
CA THR A 216 -23.74 8.24 5.98
C THR A 216 -24.61 7.07 5.52
N LYS A 217 -24.21 5.83 5.83
CA LYS A 217 -24.99 4.63 5.50
C LYS A 217 -26.32 4.59 6.26
N TRP A 218 -26.29 4.95 7.56
CA TRP A 218 -27.48 4.99 8.39
C TRP A 218 -28.49 5.99 7.84
N LEU A 219 -28.05 7.21 7.53
CA LEU A 219 -28.89 8.25 6.91
C LEU A 219 -29.47 7.81 5.57
N ALA A 220 -28.67 7.19 4.70
CA ALA A 220 -29.12 6.70 3.41
C ALA A 220 -30.17 5.57 3.52
N ASN A 221 -30.16 4.79 4.59
CA ASN A 221 -31.20 3.78 4.83
C ASN A 221 -32.51 4.41 5.29
N LEU A 222 -32.46 5.44 6.15
CA LEU A 222 -33.67 6.16 6.58
C LEU A 222 -34.43 6.82 5.41
N THR A 223 -33.70 7.34 4.42
CA THR A 223 -34.30 7.98 3.22
C THR A 223 -34.89 6.99 2.22
N LYS A 224 -34.60 5.69 2.34
CA LYS A 224 -35.16 4.64 1.47
C LYS A 224 -36.43 4.01 2.03
N GLU A 225 -36.70 4.17 3.32
CA GLU A 225 -37.87 3.63 4.02
C GLU A 225 -39.00 4.67 4.13
N SER A 226 -38.78 5.89 3.62
CA SER A 226 -39.79 6.97 3.50
C SER A 226 -40.27 7.10 2.07
#